data_5e8b89e3328c56ceee098ef7ab95227a
#
_entry.id   5e8b89e3328c56ceee098ef7ab95227a
#
_cell.length_a   1.000
_cell.length_b   1.000
_cell.length_c   1.000
_cell.angle_alpha   90.00
_cell.angle_beta   90.00
_cell.angle_gamma   90.00
#
_symmetry.space_group_name_H-M   'P 1'
#
loop_
_entity.id
_entity.type
_entity.pdbx_description
1 polymer ?
#
loop_
_entity_poly.entity_id
_entity_poly.type
_entity_poly.pdbx_seq_one_letter_code
_entity_poly.pdbx_strand_id
1 'polypeptide(L)'
;SKDKGSQAVATMCSGMTFANLAGIPFGTYLSHDYSWRLFFLIIGLFGFIIFASIKKLVPQVAPLPDTGFRGQFKFLKTLAPWLLILAVILGNGGIFCWYSYINPLLVNLSGIKSSLVSSLMIFAGAGMVIGNFMGGKLADKFKPSIVAGYTQFLAAIALIGIFFFGKNPIVSVCLMTICTGCLFAVSAPQQVLLIKNSKGGEILGASCSQMSFNLGNAIGAFVGGIPITHGLGYQYVALPGAFLAFVGFLTLFYFYKKYECV
;
A
#
# COMPACT_ATOMS: atom_id res chain seq x y z
N SER A 1 27.01 10.47 -7.11
CA SER A 1 26.94 11.43 -5.99
C SER A 1 25.83 11.01 -5.05
N LYS A 2 26.08 11.04 -3.74
CA LYS A 2 25.11 10.65 -2.68
C LYS A 2 23.79 11.42 -2.78
N ASP A 3 23.78 12.61 -3.35
CA ASP A 3 22.58 13.46 -3.49
C ASP A 3 21.57 13.00 -4.57
N LYS A 4 21.92 12.09 -5.45
CA LYS A 4 21.02 11.61 -6.51
C LYS A 4 20.26 10.34 -6.17
N GLY A 5 20.55 9.70 -5.04
CA GLY A 5 19.89 8.49 -4.59
C GLY A 5 18.41 8.71 -4.28
N SER A 6 18.08 9.79 -3.55
CA SER A 6 16.70 10.17 -3.22
C SER A 6 15.88 10.52 -4.46
N GLN A 7 16.49 11.19 -5.45
CA GLN A 7 15.84 11.48 -6.73
C GLN A 7 15.55 10.20 -7.53
N ALA A 8 16.44 9.23 -7.53
CA ALA A 8 16.24 7.95 -8.22
C ALA A 8 15.08 7.17 -7.60
N VAL A 9 15.01 7.10 -6.26
CA VAL A 9 13.90 6.48 -5.53
C VAL A 9 12.59 7.22 -5.80
N ALA A 10 12.59 8.55 -5.76
CA ALA A 10 11.40 9.35 -6.08
C ALA A 10 10.92 9.12 -7.52
N THR A 11 11.83 9.00 -8.48
CA THR A 11 11.50 8.68 -9.89
C THR A 11 10.90 7.28 -10.00
N MET A 12 11.44 6.30 -9.28
CA MET A 12 10.88 4.93 -9.26
C MET A 12 9.47 4.92 -8.64
N CYS A 13 9.26 5.62 -7.55
CA CYS A 13 7.95 5.76 -6.92
C CYS A 13 6.95 6.51 -7.80
N SER A 14 7.39 7.52 -8.55
CA SER A 14 6.51 8.24 -9.49
C SER A 14 6.04 7.34 -10.65
N GLY A 15 6.89 6.41 -11.11
CA GLY A 15 6.52 5.41 -12.10
C GLY A 15 5.36 4.52 -11.62
N MET A 16 5.40 4.04 -10.37
CA MET A 16 4.34 3.26 -9.77
C MET A 16 3.04 4.07 -9.63
N THR A 17 3.17 5.34 -9.25
CA THR A 17 2.03 6.25 -9.13
C THR A 17 1.38 6.52 -10.48
N PHE A 18 2.18 6.75 -11.53
CA PHE A 18 1.71 6.93 -12.89
C PHE A 18 1.01 5.66 -13.43
N ALA A 19 1.59 4.48 -13.16
CA ALA A 19 0.99 3.21 -13.53
C ALA A 19 -0.40 3.00 -12.89
N ASN A 20 -0.57 3.38 -11.63
CA ASN A 20 -1.88 3.32 -10.98
C ASN A 20 -2.87 4.35 -11.54
N LEU A 21 -2.41 5.59 -11.76
CA LEU A 21 -3.27 6.68 -12.21
C LEU A 21 -3.74 6.50 -13.67
N ALA A 22 -2.86 6.09 -14.57
CA ALA A 22 -3.14 5.93 -15.98
C ALA A 22 -3.44 4.47 -16.37
N GLY A 23 -2.73 3.51 -15.79
CA GLY A 23 -2.83 2.09 -16.15
C GLY A 23 -4.16 1.47 -15.77
N ILE A 24 -4.74 1.81 -14.61
CA ILE A 24 -6.03 1.27 -14.17
C ILE A 24 -7.17 1.73 -15.10
N PRO A 25 -7.37 3.04 -15.35
CA PRO A 25 -8.41 3.50 -16.27
C PRO A 25 -8.21 2.97 -17.69
N PHE A 26 -6.97 2.99 -18.19
CA PHE A 26 -6.64 2.49 -19.51
C PHE A 26 -6.89 0.99 -19.65
N GLY A 27 -6.50 0.21 -18.64
CA GLY A 27 -6.75 -1.23 -18.61
C GLY A 27 -8.23 -1.57 -18.55
N THR A 28 -9.01 -0.82 -17.76
CA THR A 28 -10.46 -0.97 -17.65
C THR A 28 -11.13 -0.65 -18.99
N TYR A 29 -10.74 0.44 -19.63
CA TYR A 29 -11.24 0.84 -20.96
C TYR A 29 -10.97 -0.25 -22.00
N LEU A 30 -9.72 -0.69 -22.13
CA LEU A 30 -9.36 -1.74 -23.09
C LEU A 30 -10.07 -3.06 -22.83
N SER A 31 -10.21 -3.44 -21.56
CA SER A 31 -10.87 -4.70 -21.20
C SER A 31 -12.36 -4.68 -21.47
N HIS A 32 -13.01 -3.52 -21.33
CA HIS A 32 -14.43 -3.36 -21.52
C HIS A 32 -14.79 -3.20 -23.01
N ASP A 33 -14.09 -2.31 -23.75
CA ASP A 33 -14.47 -1.94 -25.11
C ASP A 33 -13.85 -2.82 -26.19
N TYR A 34 -12.74 -3.52 -25.89
CA TYR A 34 -12.06 -4.40 -26.83
C TYR A 34 -11.94 -5.83 -26.30
N SER A 35 -10.89 -6.12 -25.53
CA SER A 35 -10.67 -7.44 -24.94
C SER A 35 -9.63 -7.40 -23.83
N TRP A 36 -9.89 -8.13 -22.74
CA TRP A 36 -8.90 -8.32 -21.68
C TRP A 36 -7.60 -8.97 -22.18
N ARG A 37 -7.68 -9.79 -23.26
CA ARG A 37 -6.50 -10.41 -23.88
C ARG A 37 -5.58 -9.38 -24.52
N LEU A 38 -6.15 -8.35 -25.16
CA LEU A 38 -5.38 -7.25 -25.75
C LEU A 38 -4.61 -6.48 -24.67
N PHE A 39 -5.24 -6.25 -23.52
CA PHE A 39 -4.57 -5.59 -22.39
C PHE A 39 -3.35 -6.39 -21.91
N PHE A 40 -3.48 -7.70 -21.73
CA PHE A 40 -2.34 -8.55 -21.34
C PHE A 40 -1.25 -8.63 -22.42
N LEU A 41 -1.61 -8.60 -23.68
CA LEU A 41 -0.65 -8.55 -24.77
C LEU A 41 0.17 -7.26 -24.75
N ILE A 42 -0.48 -6.12 -24.50
CA ILE A 42 0.20 -4.82 -24.35
C ILE A 42 1.15 -4.86 -23.13
N ILE A 43 0.71 -5.38 -21.99
CA ILE A 43 1.59 -5.55 -20.82
C ILE A 43 2.81 -6.42 -21.15
N GLY A 44 2.59 -7.53 -21.86
CA GLY A 44 3.69 -8.40 -22.32
C GLY A 44 4.69 -7.68 -23.20
N LEU A 45 4.21 -6.86 -24.16
CA LEU A 45 5.06 -6.05 -25.02
C LEU A 45 5.88 -5.04 -24.23
N PHE A 46 5.25 -4.33 -23.26
CA PHE A 46 5.97 -3.45 -22.35
C PHE A 46 7.02 -4.20 -21.53
N GLY A 47 6.71 -5.41 -21.06
CA GLY A 47 7.66 -6.28 -20.38
C GLY A 47 8.90 -6.58 -21.21
N PHE A 48 8.74 -6.87 -22.50
CA PHE A 48 9.85 -7.07 -23.42
C PHE A 48 10.68 -5.80 -23.62
N ILE A 49 10.04 -4.64 -23.75
CA ILE A 49 10.75 -3.35 -23.88
C ILE A 49 11.56 -3.07 -22.61
N ILE A 50 10.99 -3.33 -21.43
CA ILE A 50 11.69 -3.14 -20.15
C ILE A 50 12.88 -4.10 -20.05
N PHE A 51 12.70 -5.38 -20.41
CA PHE A 51 13.78 -6.37 -20.41
C PHE A 51 14.94 -5.96 -21.32
N ALA A 52 14.65 -5.53 -22.55
CA ALA A 52 15.65 -5.04 -23.49
C ALA A 52 16.36 -3.76 -22.97
N SER A 53 15.60 -2.87 -22.35
CA SER A 53 16.12 -1.64 -21.75
C SER A 53 17.07 -1.92 -20.58
N ILE A 54 16.69 -2.84 -19.68
CA ILE A 54 17.55 -3.25 -18.55
C ILE A 54 18.86 -3.83 -19.10
N LYS A 55 18.78 -4.74 -20.08
CA LYS A 55 19.98 -5.38 -20.67
C LYS A 55 20.93 -4.37 -21.33
N LYS A 56 20.39 -3.29 -21.91
CA LYS A 56 21.18 -2.30 -22.64
C LYS A 56 21.66 -1.14 -21.77
N LEU A 57 20.87 -0.71 -20.79
CA LEU A 57 21.09 0.54 -20.05
C LEU A 57 21.64 0.33 -18.64
N VAL A 58 21.44 -0.85 -18.05
CA VAL A 58 21.94 -1.10 -16.69
C VAL A 58 23.40 -1.55 -16.77
N PRO A 59 24.35 -0.76 -16.24
CA PRO A 59 25.76 -1.16 -16.20
C PRO A 59 25.93 -2.35 -15.24
N GLN A 60 26.95 -3.17 -15.51
CA GLN A 60 27.34 -4.23 -14.58
C GLN A 60 27.85 -3.59 -13.29
N VAL A 61 27.13 -3.75 -12.22
CA VAL A 61 27.50 -3.26 -10.89
C VAL A 61 28.25 -4.38 -10.16
N ALA A 62 29.30 -4.01 -9.43
CA ALA A 62 30.01 -4.97 -8.60
C ALA A 62 29.02 -5.66 -7.63
N PRO A 63 29.09 -6.98 -7.48
CA PRO A 63 28.19 -7.70 -6.57
C PRO A 63 28.40 -7.18 -5.16
N LEU A 64 27.28 -7.01 -4.44
CA LEU A 64 27.31 -6.71 -2.99
C LEU A 64 28.06 -7.84 -2.27
N PRO A 65 28.72 -7.54 -1.13
CA PRO A 65 29.42 -8.57 -0.36
C PRO A 65 28.46 -9.76 -0.09
N ASP A 66 28.84 -10.93 -0.57
CA ASP A 66 28.01 -12.11 -0.44
C ASP A 66 28.05 -12.59 1.01
N THR A 67 26.97 -12.34 1.74
CA THR A 67 26.76 -12.87 3.10
C THR A 67 26.35 -14.34 3.08
N GLY A 68 26.24 -14.94 1.89
CA GLY A 68 25.71 -16.29 1.67
C GLY A 68 24.20 -16.36 1.93
N PHE A 69 23.53 -17.32 1.31
CA PHE A 69 22.08 -17.48 1.42
C PHE A 69 21.59 -17.52 2.88
N ARG A 70 22.26 -18.27 3.75
CA ARG A 70 21.93 -18.34 5.17
C ARG A 70 22.20 -17.05 5.94
N GLY A 71 23.17 -16.25 5.50
CA GLY A 71 23.52 -14.97 6.12
C GLY A 71 22.41 -13.94 5.97
N GLN A 72 21.74 -13.94 4.82
CA GLN A 72 20.66 -13.01 4.52
C GLN A 72 19.45 -13.18 5.46
N PHE A 73 19.22 -14.36 6.01
CA PHE A 73 18.10 -14.63 6.95
C PHE A 73 18.42 -14.31 8.41
N LYS A 74 19.65 -13.91 8.75
CA LYS A 74 20.05 -13.65 10.15
C LYS A 74 19.19 -12.58 10.83
N PHE A 75 18.71 -11.56 10.08
CA PHE A 75 17.89 -10.51 10.65
C PHE A 75 16.54 -11.04 11.18
N LEU A 76 15.99 -12.11 10.61
CA LEU A 76 14.75 -12.74 11.08
C LEU A 76 14.88 -13.44 12.43
N LYS A 77 16.10 -13.57 12.97
CA LYS A 77 16.31 -14.11 14.33
C LYS A 77 15.99 -13.07 15.43
N THR A 78 15.84 -11.82 15.06
CA THR A 78 15.49 -10.74 16.00
C THR A 78 14.00 -10.41 15.93
N LEU A 79 13.45 -9.88 17.01
CA LEU A 79 12.02 -9.54 17.09
C LEU A 79 11.62 -8.32 16.24
N ALA A 80 12.55 -7.40 16.02
CA ALA A 80 12.27 -6.14 15.33
C ALA A 80 11.67 -6.31 13.93
N PRO A 81 12.25 -7.11 13.00
CA PRO A 81 11.65 -7.35 11.69
C PRO A 81 10.26 -7.99 11.75
N TRP A 82 10.01 -8.89 12.69
CA TRP A 82 8.69 -9.53 12.84
C TRP A 82 7.61 -8.55 13.27
N LEU A 83 7.94 -7.63 14.17
CA LEU A 83 7.01 -6.54 14.54
C LEU A 83 6.70 -5.65 13.34
N LEU A 84 7.70 -5.33 12.53
CA LEU A 84 7.52 -4.53 11.33
C LEU A 84 6.69 -5.27 10.26
N ILE A 85 6.98 -6.56 10.01
CA ILE A 85 6.20 -7.42 9.12
C ILE A 85 4.73 -7.47 9.57
N LEU A 86 4.50 -7.72 10.86
CA LEU A 86 3.15 -7.76 11.42
C LEU A 86 2.43 -6.42 11.27
N ALA A 87 3.11 -5.32 11.55
CA ALA A 87 2.55 -3.98 11.41
C ALA A 87 2.19 -3.65 9.95
N VAL A 88 3.00 -4.11 8.98
CA VAL A 88 2.68 -3.98 7.54
C VAL A 88 1.44 -4.78 7.20
N ILE A 89 1.39 -6.07 7.59
CA ILE A 89 0.26 -6.97 7.29
C ILE A 89 -1.04 -6.39 7.88
N LEU A 90 -1.03 -5.99 9.14
CA LEU A 90 -2.23 -5.51 9.83
C LEU A 90 -2.68 -4.14 9.31
N GLY A 91 -1.75 -3.20 9.18
CA GLY A 91 -2.08 -1.85 8.75
C GLY A 91 -2.58 -1.81 7.31
N ASN A 92 -1.89 -2.48 6.42
CA ASN A 92 -2.27 -2.56 5.02
C ASN A 92 -3.54 -3.39 4.82
N GLY A 93 -3.62 -4.54 5.50
CA GLY A 93 -4.80 -5.39 5.52
C GLY A 93 -6.05 -4.65 6.03
N GLY A 94 -5.88 -3.81 7.06
CA GLY A 94 -6.98 -2.98 7.57
C GLY A 94 -7.59 -2.08 6.52
N ILE A 95 -6.79 -1.37 5.75
CA ILE A 95 -7.29 -0.49 4.68
C ILE A 95 -7.84 -1.34 3.52
N PHE A 96 -7.21 -2.48 3.22
CA PHE A 96 -7.63 -3.36 2.14
C PHE A 96 -8.93 -4.10 2.42
N CYS A 97 -9.33 -4.28 3.68
CA CYS A 97 -10.68 -4.76 4.05
C CYS A 97 -11.76 -3.94 3.35
N TRP A 98 -11.62 -2.63 3.41
CA TRP A 98 -12.56 -1.70 2.80
C TRP A 98 -12.28 -1.48 1.31
N TYR A 99 -11.01 -1.33 0.91
CA TYR A 99 -10.62 -1.02 -0.46
C TYR A 99 -11.09 -2.07 -1.47
N SER A 100 -11.05 -3.34 -1.11
CA SER A 100 -11.52 -4.46 -1.96
C SER A 100 -13.01 -4.36 -2.29
N TYR A 101 -13.78 -3.71 -1.45
CA TYR A 101 -15.24 -3.56 -1.58
C TYR A 101 -15.69 -2.14 -1.88
N ILE A 102 -14.77 -1.27 -2.31
CA ILE A 102 -15.02 0.15 -2.56
C ILE A 102 -16.17 0.38 -3.55
N ASN A 103 -16.21 -0.40 -4.64
CA ASN A 103 -17.19 -0.27 -5.71
C ASN A 103 -18.61 -0.60 -5.21
N PRO A 104 -18.89 -1.81 -4.68
CA PRO A 104 -20.20 -2.12 -4.14
C PRO A 104 -20.59 -1.22 -2.94
N LEU A 105 -19.63 -0.73 -2.18
CA LEU A 105 -19.89 0.19 -1.08
C LEU A 105 -20.39 1.55 -1.59
N LEU A 106 -19.73 2.14 -2.58
CA LEU A 106 -20.16 3.41 -3.18
C LEU A 106 -21.55 3.31 -3.82
N VAL A 107 -21.84 2.17 -4.48
CA VAL A 107 -23.15 1.95 -5.13
C VAL A 107 -24.24 1.63 -4.11
N ASN A 108 -24.03 0.62 -3.28
CA ASN A 108 -25.11 0.07 -2.44
C ASN A 108 -25.25 0.78 -1.08
N LEU A 109 -24.20 1.38 -0.53
CA LEU A 109 -24.26 2.11 0.72
C LEU A 109 -24.46 3.61 0.50
N SER A 110 -23.64 4.21 -0.39
CA SER A 110 -23.67 5.66 -0.62
C SER A 110 -24.69 6.08 -1.69
N GLY A 111 -25.35 5.12 -2.37
CA GLY A 111 -26.36 5.40 -3.38
C GLY A 111 -25.81 6.07 -4.66
N ILE A 112 -24.53 5.97 -4.92
CA ILE A 112 -23.89 6.58 -6.11
C ILE A 112 -24.22 5.72 -7.34
N LYS A 113 -24.63 6.37 -8.43
CA LYS A 113 -24.87 5.69 -9.72
C LYS A 113 -23.61 4.99 -10.21
N SER A 114 -23.70 3.72 -10.62
CA SER A 114 -22.56 2.93 -11.11
C SER A 114 -21.76 3.62 -12.22
N SER A 115 -22.43 4.38 -13.08
CA SER A 115 -21.79 5.16 -14.16
C SER A 115 -20.86 6.27 -13.65
N LEU A 116 -21.08 6.78 -12.43
CA LEU A 116 -20.26 7.83 -11.83
C LEU A 116 -19.07 7.27 -11.02
N VAL A 117 -19.12 5.99 -10.63
CA VAL A 117 -18.08 5.41 -9.76
C VAL A 117 -16.72 5.47 -10.44
N SER A 118 -16.61 5.13 -11.73
CA SER A 118 -15.36 5.22 -12.48
C SER A 118 -14.74 6.61 -12.46
N SER A 119 -15.57 7.67 -12.59
CA SER A 119 -15.11 9.05 -12.51
C SER A 119 -14.68 9.43 -11.08
N LEU A 120 -15.37 8.93 -10.06
CA LEU A 120 -15.04 9.20 -8.66
C LEU A 120 -13.78 8.46 -8.21
N MET A 121 -13.39 7.36 -8.86
CA MET A 121 -12.11 6.68 -8.61
C MET A 121 -10.89 7.57 -8.92
N ILE A 122 -11.07 8.67 -9.65
CA ILE A 122 -10.03 9.70 -9.82
C ILE A 122 -9.63 10.30 -8.47
N PHE A 123 -10.57 10.52 -7.56
CA PHE A 123 -10.28 11.00 -6.21
C PHE A 123 -9.51 9.98 -5.38
N ALA A 124 -9.80 8.68 -5.54
CA ALA A 124 -9.01 7.63 -4.92
C ALA A 124 -7.57 7.65 -5.44
N GLY A 125 -7.39 7.75 -6.76
CA GLY A 125 -6.07 7.90 -7.40
C GLY A 125 -5.32 9.14 -6.92
N ALA A 126 -6.00 10.29 -6.84
CA ALA A 126 -5.42 11.53 -6.32
C ALA A 126 -4.97 11.36 -4.85
N GLY A 127 -5.78 10.70 -4.01
CA GLY A 127 -5.41 10.34 -2.65
C GLY A 127 -4.12 9.50 -2.60
N MET A 128 -4.01 8.47 -3.46
CA MET A 128 -2.81 7.62 -3.56
C MET A 128 -1.56 8.43 -3.92
N VAL A 129 -1.66 9.34 -4.92
CA VAL A 129 -0.56 10.21 -5.35
C VAL A 129 -0.10 11.12 -4.22
N ILE A 130 -1.03 11.84 -3.63
CA ILE A 130 -0.76 12.78 -2.52
C ILE A 130 -0.18 12.01 -1.33
N GLY A 131 -0.78 10.88 -0.97
CA GLY A 131 -0.34 10.04 0.13
C GLY A 131 1.09 9.53 -0.06
N ASN A 132 1.40 8.98 -1.23
CA ASN A 132 2.74 8.48 -1.54
C ASN A 132 3.80 9.60 -1.41
N PHE A 133 3.51 10.76 -1.97
CA PHE A 133 4.43 11.90 -1.92
C PHE A 133 4.60 12.43 -0.50
N MET A 134 3.50 12.60 0.24
CA MET A 134 3.54 13.05 1.63
C MET A 134 4.21 12.04 2.55
N GLY A 135 3.91 10.75 2.40
CA GLY A 135 4.49 9.68 3.21
C GLY A 135 6.01 9.60 3.06
N GLY A 136 6.52 9.65 1.82
CA GLY A 136 7.97 9.71 1.56
C GLY A 136 8.61 10.96 2.17
N LYS A 137 8.05 12.15 1.90
CA LYS A 137 8.59 13.42 2.40
C LYS A 137 8.55 13.52 3.93
N LEU A 138 7.51 13.02 4.57
CA LEU A 138 7.40 12.99 6.02
C LEU A 138 8.38 11.98 6.63
N ALA A 139 8.60 10.82 5.99
CA ALA A 139 9.56 9.82 6.45
C ALA A 139 11.03 10.30 6.35
N ASP A 140 11.33 11.24 5.45
CA ASP A 140 12.64 11.89 5.38
C ASP A 140 12.83 12.91 6.52
N LYS A 141 11.74 13.56 6.96
CA LYS A 141 11.78 14.61 7.99
C LYS A 141 11.61 14.07 9.40
N PHE A 142 10.83 13.02 9.58
CA PHE A 142 10.51 12.43 10.87
C PHE A 142 10.92 10.95 10.91
N LYS A 143 10.91 10.34 12.10
CA LYS A 143 11.16 8.90 12.24
C LYS A 143 10.11 8.11 11.44
N PRO A 144 10.52 7.19 10.55
CA PRO A 144 9.57 6.45 9.71
C PRO A 144 8.53 5.64 10.50
N SER A 145 8.87 5.14 11.69
CA SER A 145 7.93 4.43 12.57
C SER A 145 6.78 5.32 13.06
N ILE A 146 7.09 6.58 13.38
CA ILE A 146 6.10 7.57 13.81
C ILE A 146 5.17 7.89 12.64
N VAL A 147 5.75 8.18 11.46
CA VAL A 147 4.96 8.50 10.27
C VAL A 147 4.04 7.35 9.89
N ALA A 148 4.57 6.12 9.83
CA ALA A 148 3.76 4.95 9.52
C ALA A 148 2.67 4.70 10.58
N GLY A 149 3.00 4.85 11.86
CA GLY A 149 2.05 4.66 12.96
C GLY A 149 0.89 5.64 12.90
N TYR A 150 1.17 6.94 12.83
CA TYR A 150 0.11 7.95 12.73
C TYR A 150 -0.71 7.83 11.46
N THR A 151 -0.11 7.41 10.35
CA THR A 151 -0.84 7.15 9.11
C THR A 151 -1.81 5.99 9.27
N GLN A 152 -1.42 4.89 9.93
CA GLN A 152 -2.32 3.77 10.22
C GLN A 152 -3.43 4.17 11.21
N PHE A 153 -3.13 4.99 12.19
CA PHE A 153 -4.11 5.52 13.12
C PHE A 153 -5.14 6.41 12.41
N LEU A 154 -4.70 7.29 11.52
CA LEU A 154 -5.59 8.11 10.70
C LEU A 154 -6.47 7.25 9.79
N ALA A 155 -5.91 6.18 9.20
CA ALA A 155 -6.67 5.22 8.41
C ALA A 155 -7.77 4.52 9.25
N ALA A 156 -7.45 4.11 10.49
CA ALA A 156 -8.44 3.51 11.39
C ALA A 156 -9.59 4.48 11.71
N ILE A 157 -9.28 5.76 11.98
CA ILE A 157 -10.30 6.80 12.21
C ILE A 157 -11.15 6.99 10.94
N ALA A 158 -10.53 7.08 9.76
CA ALA A 158 -11.26 7.26 8.51
C ALA A 158 -12.19 6.07 8.20
N LEU A 159 -11.75 4.83 8.50
CA LEU A 159 -12.58 3.63 8.36
C LEU A 159 -13.77 3.64 9.34
N ILE A 160 -13.57 4.07 10.58
CA ILE A 160 -14.66 4.29 11.54
C ILE A 160 -15.62 5.37 11.00
N GLY A 161 -15.07 6.44 10.42
CA GLY A 161 -15.88 7.48 9.75
C GLY A 161 -16.73 6.91 8.62
N ILE A 162 -16.19 6.00 7.80
CA ILE A 162 -16.95 5.33 6.73
C ILE A 162 -18.10 4.49 7.31
N PHE A 163 -17.88 3.80 8.43
CA PHE A 163 -18.95 3.04 9.08
C PHE A 163 -20.15 3.92 9.47
N PHE A 164 -19.89 5.09 10.08
CA PHE A 164 -20.97 5.97 10.56
C PHE A 164 -21.56 6.87 9.46
N PHE A 165 -20.72 7.39 8.57
CA PHE A 165 -21.07 8.46 7.62
C PHE A 165 -21.06 8.01 6.16
N GLY A 166 -20.71 6.75 5.85
CA GLY A 166 -20.59 6.22 4.49
C GLY A 166 -21.87 6.26 3.66
N LYS A 167 -23.04 6.47 4.28
CA LYS A 167 -24.32 6.70 3.58
C LYS A 167 -24.37 8.04 2.83
N ASN A 168 -23.60 9.04 3.27
CA ASN A 168 -23.55 10.32 2.59
C ASN A 168 -22.53 10.23 1.43
N PRO A 169 -22.94 10.45 0.17
CA PRO A 169 -22.05 10.30 -1.00
C PRO A 169 -20.79 11.18 -0.93
N ILE A 170 -20.95 12.43 -0.52
CA ILE A 170 -19.84 13.40 -0.45
C ILE A 170 -18.84 12.97 0.61
N VAL A 171 -19.32 12.65 1.82
CA VAL A 171 -18.46 12.22 2.93
C VAL A 171 -17.77 10.90 2.59
N SER A 172 -18.47 9.97 1.93
CA SER A 172 -17.90 8.71 1.49
C SER A 172 -16.73 8.90 0.53
N VAL A 173 -16.86 9.79 -0.45
CA VAL A 173 -15.78 10.11 -1.40
C VAL A 173 -14.60 10.82 -0.72
N CYS A 174 -14.85 11.74 0.22
CA CYS A 174 -13.79 12.38 1.00
C CYS A 174 -13.02 11.36 1.84
N LEU A 175 -13.72 10.50 2.57
CA LEU A 175 -13.10 9.45 3.38
C LEU A 175 -12.37 8.40 2.53
N MET A 176 -12.91 8.08 1.35
CA MET A 176 -12.24 7.25 0.35
C MET A 176 -10.88 7.84 -0.03
N THR A 177 -10.83 9.12 -0.34
CA THR A 177 -9.58 9.82 -0.72
C THR A 177 -8.57 9.78 0.43
N ILE A 178 -9.02 9.96 1.67
CA ILE A 178 -8.16 9.89 2.87
C ILE A 178 -7.64 8.46 3.06
N CYS A 179 -8.50 7.42 3.00
CA CYS A 179 -8.11 6.03 3.17
C CYS A 179 -7.09 5.58 2.11
N THR A 180 -7.31 5.92 0.84
CA THR A 180 -6.38 5.59 -0.25
C THR A 180 -5.09 6.38 -0.12
N GLY A 181 -5.15 7.63 0.36
CA GLY A 181 -3.99 8.41 0.73
C GLY A 181 -3.16 7.74 1.82
N CYS A 182 -3.78 7.28 2.89
CA CYS A 182 -3.11 6.55 3.97
C CYS A 182 -2.49 5.24 3.48
N LEU A 183 -3.16 4.50 2.59
CA LEU A 183 -2.66 3.24 2.03
C LEU A 183 -1.30 3.42 1.36
N PHE A 184 -1.12 4.50 0.61
CA PHE A 184 0.12 4.79 -0.08
C PHE A 184 1.12 5.58 0.77
N ALA A 185 0.66 6.41 1.69
CA ALA A 185 1.54 7.17 2.58
C ALA A 185 2.32 6.26 3.55
N VAL A 186 1.74 5.14 3.95
CA VAL A 186 2.38 4.19 4.88
C VAL A 186 3.45 3.33 4.21
N SER A 187 3.41 3.14 2.88
CA SER A 187 4.25 2.16 2.18
C SER A 187 5.74 2.49 2.24
N ALA A 188 6.12 3.71 1.89
CA ALA A 188 7.53 4.13 1.88
C ALA A 188 8.18 4.09 3.27
N PRO A 189 7.59 4.66 4.35
CA PRO A 189 8.13 4.55 5.70
C PRO A 189 8.31 3.11 6.18
N GLN A 190 7.35 2.23 5.94
CA GLN A 190 7.43 0.83 6.35
C GLN A 190 8.51 0.06 5.60
N GLN A 191 8.66 0.30 4.30
CA GLN A 191 9.71 -0.31 3.50
C GLN A 191 11.10 0.12 4.00
N VAL A 192 11.29 1.41 4.27
CA VAL A 192 12.55 1.94 4.84
C VAL A 192 12.86 1.31 6.20
N LEU A 193 11.86 1.17 7.07
CA LEU A 193 12.03 0.52 8.38
C LEU A 193 12.50 -0.93 8.24
N LEU A 194 11.86 -1.71 7.38
CA LEU A 194 12.22 -3.11 7.16
C LEU A 194 13.64 -3.24 6.60
N ILE A 195 14.01 -2.45 5.61
CA ILE A 195 15.36 -2.45 5.03
C ILE A 195 16.41 -2.08 6.10
N LYS A 196 16.17 -1.02 6.88
CA LYS A 196 17.10 -0.57 7.95
C LYS A 196 17.29 -1.64 9.04
N ASN A 197 16.25 -2.43 9.34
CA ASN A 197 16.31 -3.49 10.34
C ASN A 197 16.74 -4.87 9.77
N SER A 198 17.11 -4.92 8.49
CA SER A 198 17.53 -6.16 7.79
C SER A 198 19.02 -6.12 7.46
N LYS A 199 19.87 -5.73 8.41
CA LYS A 199 21.32 -5.62 8.19
C LYS A 199 21.94 -6.92 7.68
N GLY A 200 22.62 -6.83 6.53
CA GLY A 200 23.22 -7.98 5.83
C GLY A 200 22.23 -8.82 5.01
N GLY A 201 20.98 -8.37 4.92
CA GLY A 201 19.91 -8.95 4.11
C GLY A 201 18.95 -7.88 3.61
N GLU A 202 19.44 -6.71 3.22
CA GLU A 202 18.64 -5.53 2.84
C GLU A 202 17.70 -5.84 1.66
N ILE A 203 18.17 -6.62 0.67
CA ILE A 203 17.35 -7.04 -0.47
C ILE A 203 16.23 -7.96 0.00
N LEU A 204 16.53 -8.91 0.89
CA LEU A 204 15.52 -9.79 1.47
C LEU A 204 14.53 -9.01 2.34
N GLY A 205 14.99 -8.00 3.09
CA GLY A 205 14.15 -7.09 3.86
C GLY A 205 13.16 -6.32 2.98
N ALA A 206 13.61 -5.81 1.84
CA ALA A 206 12.74 -5.17 0.85
C ALA A 206 11.70 -6.16 0.27
N SER A 207 12.13 -7.40 -0.02
CA SER A 207 11.24 -8.46 -0.50
C SER A 207 10.22 -8.87 0.56
N CYS A 208 10.63 -8.98 1.83
CA CYS A 208 9.73 -9.24 2.96
C CYS A 208 8.70 -8.12 3.13
N SER A 209 9.09 -6.87 2.91
CA SER A 209 8.15 -5.75 2.93
C SER A 209 7.05 -5.94 1.87
N GLN A 210 7.44 -6.21 0.63
CA GLN A 210 6.49 -6.41 -0.47
C GLN A 210 5.60 -7.63 -0.26
N MET A 211 6.17 -8.74 0.24
CA MET A 211 5.41 -9.94 0.62
C MET A 211 4.37 -9.60 1.71
N SER A 212 4.77 -8.83 2.72
CA SER A 212 3.88 -8.44 3.83
C SER A 212 2.73 -7.55 3.33
N PHE A 213 2.98 -6.63 2.40
CA PHE A 213 1.92 -5.84 1.75
C PHE A 213 0.91 -6.74 1.05
N ASN A 214 1.38 -7.67 0.22
CA ASN A 214 0.48 -8.56 -0.53
C ASN A 214 -0.29 -9.52 0.39
N LEU A 215 0.36 -10.04 1.43
CA LEU A 215 -0.29 -10.89 2.43
C LEU A 215 -1.35 -10.08 3.23
N GLY A 216 -1.03 -8.84 3.60
CA GLY A 216 -1.99 -7.92 4.21
C GLY A 216 -3.21 -7.67 3.31
N ASN A 217 -2.98 -7.41 2.01
CA ASN A 217 -4.04 -7.23 1.04
C ASN A 217 -4.96 -8.46 0.95
N ALA A 218 -4.38 -9.66 0.89
CA ALA A 218 -5.14 -10.91 0.82
C ALA A 218 -5.96 -11.15 2.09
N ILE A 219 -5.35 -11.00 3.27
CA ILE A 219 -6.04 -11.11 4.55
C ILE A 219 -7.13 -10.05 4.68
N GLY A 220 -6.83 -8.81 4.29
CA GLY A 220 -7.78 -7.71 4.33
C GLY A 220 -9.00 -7.99 3.44
N ALA A 221 -8.79 -8.38 2.19
CA ALA A 221 -9.88 -8.72 1.28
C ALA A 221 -10.75 -9.86 1.83
N PHE A 222 -10.13 -10.89 2.39
CA PHE A 222 -10.86 -12.01 2.99
C PHE A 222 -11.67 -11.57 4.22
N VAL A 223 -11.03 -10.90 5.18
CA VAL A 223 -11.67 -10.45 6.42
C VAL A 223 -12.78 -9.43 6.15
N GLY A 224 -12.56 -8.52 5.18
CA GLY A 224 -13.57 -7.56 4.74
C GLY A 224 -14.80 -8.21 4.11
N GLY A 225 -14.66 -9.40 3.51
CA GLY A 225 -15.78 -10.17 2.96
C GLY A 225 -16.68 -10.84 4.01
N ILE A 226 -16.15 -11.12 5.20
CA ILE A 226 -16.88 -11.84 6.25
C ILE A 226 -18.22 -11.16 6.61
N PRO A 227 -18.30 -9.85 6.89
CA PRO A 227 -19.57 -9.20 7.16
C PRO A 227 -20.58 -9.35 6.03
N ILE A 228 -20.13 -9.28 4.78
CA ILE A 228 -21.01 -9.39 3.60
C ILE A 228 -21.58 -10.79 3.48
N THR A 229 -20.76 -11.83 3.66
CA THR A 229 -21.21 -13.24 3.58
C THR A 229 -22.19 -13.62 4.68
N HIS A 230 -22.15 -12.91 5.81
CA HIS A 230 -23.13 -13.06 6.91
C HIS A 230 -24.37 -12.16 6.75
N GLY A 231 -24.57 -11.55 5.59
CA GLY A 231 -25.75 -10.73 5.33
C GLY A 231 -25.75 -9.36 6.01
N LEU A 232 -24.62 -8.94 6.59
CA LEU A 232 -24.46 -7.60 7.14
C LEU A 232 -24.29 -6.58 6.01
N GLY A 233 -24.74 -5.35 6.25
CA GLY A 233 -24.58 -4.27 5.27
C GLY A 233 -23.13 -3.93 4.95
N TYR A 234 -22.89 -3.36 3.79
CA TYR A 234 -21.53 -2.98 3.32
C TYR A 234 -20.77 -2.05 4.28
N GLN A 235 -21.46 -1.28 5.11
CA GLN A 235 -20.84 -0.42 6.13
C GLN A 235 -19.98 -1.20 7.14
N TYR A 236 -20.37 -2.45 7.44
CA TYR A 236 -19.67 -3.29 8.43
C TYR A 236 -18.29 -3.78 7.95
N VAL A 237 -17.99 -3.69 6.65
CA VAL A 237 -16.66 -4.00 6.10
C VAL A 237 -15.57 -3.10 6.68
N ALA A 238 -15.92 -1.87 7.04
CA ALA A 238 -14.98 -0.90 7.59
C ALA A 238 -14.53 -1.22 9.02
N LEU A 239 -15.35 -1.91 9.83
CA LEU A 239 -15.04 -2.19 11.24
C LEU A 239 -13.84 -3.12 11.43
N PRO A 240 -13.80 -4.34 10.83
CA PRO A 240 -12.61 -5.18 10.92
C PRO A 240 -11.39 -4.50 10.33
N GLY A 241 -11.57 -3.69 9.28
CA GLY A 241 -10.50 -2.88 8.72
C GLY A 241 -9.93 -1.86 9.72
N ALA A 242 -10.79 -1.14 10.41
CA ALA A 242 -10.40 -0.19 11.45
C ALA A 242 -9.68 -0.88 12.60
N PHE A 243 -10.16 -2.05 13.03
CA PHE A 243 -9.53 -2.84 14.07
C PHE A 243 -8.11 -3.29 13.67
N LEU A 244 -7.93 -3.86 12.48
CA LEU A 244 -6.63 -4.29 11.98
C LEU A 244 -5.65 -3.11 11.86
N ALA A 245 -6.09 -1.97 11.29
CA ALA A 245 -5.27 -0.78 11.16
C ALA A 245 -4.86 -0.23 12.54
N PHE A 246 -5.75 -0.25 13.52
CA PHE A 246 -5.45 0.17 14.89
C PHE A 246 -4.45 -0.76 15.58
N VAL A 247 -4.58 -2.07 15.43
CA VAL A 247 -3.59 -3.03 15.98
C VAL A 247 -2.23 -2.85 15.28
N GLY A 248 -2.22 -2.56 13.98
CA GLY A 248 -1.02 -2.21 13.24
C GLY A 248 -0.33 -0.96 13.81
N PHE A 249 -1.10 0.10 14.12
CA PHE A 249 -0.61 1.28 14.83
C PHE A 249 0.02 0.94 16.18
N LEU A 250 -0.66 0.15 17.01
CA LEU A 250 -0.14 -0.27 18.33
C LEU A 250 1.17 -1.05 18.19
N THR A 251 1.28 -1.90 17.18
CA THR A 251 2.50 -2.67 16.88
C THR A 251 3.67 -1.74 16.53
N LEU A 252 3.44 -0.71 15.70
CA LEU A 252 4.45 0.30 15.35
C LEU A 252 4.82 1.16 16.56
N PHE A 253 3.85 1.51 17.38
CA PHE A 253 4.09 2.29 18.58
C PHE A 253 4.94 1.53 19.62
N TYR A 254 4.67 0.21 19.76
CA TYR A 254 5.50 -0.68 20.57
C TYR A 254 6.92 -0.79 20.01
N PHE A 255 7.05 -0.96 18.67
CA PHE A 255 8.34 -0.96 18.01
C PHE A 255 9.11 0.34 18.26
N TYR A 256 8.47 1.50 18.09
CA TYR A 256 9.06 2.81 18.33
C TYR A 256 9.61 2.93 19.74
N LYS A 257 8.79 2.60 20.75
CA LYS A 257 9.21 2.68 22.17
C LYS A 257 10.40 1.79 22.48
N LYS A 258 10.43 0.58 21.89
CA LYS A 258 11.45 -0.43 22.22
C LYS A 258 12.78 -0.24 21.48
N TYR A 259 12.75 0.28 20.26
CA TYR A 259 13.93 0.29 19.37
C TYR A 259 14.37 1.68 18.91
N GLU A 260 13.53 2.68 19.00
CA GLU A 260 13.87 4.03 18.51
C GLU A 260 13.81 5.12 19.60
N CYS A 261 13.23 4.83 20.75
CA CYS A 261 13.08 5.80 21.85
C CYS A 261 14.16 5.60 22.93
N VAL A 262 15.02 4.59 22.78
CA VAL A 262 16.15 4.31 23.69
C VAL A 262 17.38 5.10 23.31
#